data_105bb12cdcc60bcae549a3af2ec8fe36
#
_entry.id   105bb12cdcc60bcae549a3af2ec8fe36
#
_cell.length_a   1.000
_cell.length_b   1.000
_cell.length_c   1.000
_cell.angle_alpha   90.00
_cell.angle_beta   90.00
_cell.angle_gamma   90.00
#
_symmetry.space_group_name_H-M   'P 1'
#
loop_
_entity.id
_entity.type
_entity.pdbx_description
1 polymer ?
#
loop_
_entity_poly.entity_id
_entity_poly.type
_entity_poly.pdbx_seq_one_letter_code
_entity_poly.pdbx_strand_id
1 'polypeptide(L)'
;MLIRDSVGGVLLQTKFLFCHYTNRMLLRYTLLEAHSRTTLRLSPFLAFRDVKMLTHRNDQCHGDYGQAKSGVTFCLYPGYPTLYLQLSKAHNFVSAPHWNERIEYIKERERGYEYTEDLYVPGYFEVDIEVGESIYFSAGVEEADPDTLAQLFAEERKIRTPREDFRSCLLNAALQFYYRPDATHGYLLAGYPWFGVRARDLFIALPGCTIYADAPERFYRIMDTVLPDMRAFMRQEGISRE
;
A
#
# COMPACT_ATOMS: atom_id res chain seq x y z
N MET A 1 2.21 7.61 7.22
CA MET A 1 1.32 8.77 7.50
C MET A 1 0.82 8.67 8.93
N LEU A 2 0.57 9.80 9.57
CA LEU A 2 0.04 9.93 10.93
C LEU A 2 -1.22 10.79 10.86
N ILE A 3 -2.32 10.28 11.39
CA ILE A 3 -3.59 11.00 11.53
C ILE A 3 -3.94 11.03 13.01
N ARG A 4 -4.50 12.13 13.47
CA ARG A 4 -5.08 12.26 14.81
C ARG A 4 -6.50 12.79 14.66
N ASP A 5 -7.46 12.01 15.13
CA ASP A 5 -8.87 12.34 15.08
C ASP A 5 -9.35 12.61 16.51
N SER A 6 -10.02 13.74 16.71
CA SER A 6 -10.63 14.10 17.99
C SER A 6 -12.13 14.29 17.81
N VAL A 7 -12.92 13.46 18.45
CA VAL A 7 -14.39 13.52 18.40
C VAL A 7 -14.94 13.21 19.79
N GLY A 8 -15.77 14.13 20.32
CA GLY A 8 -16.48 13.92 21.57
C GLY A 8 -15.59 13.62 22.79
N GLY A 9 -14.37 14.20 22.84
CA GLY A 9 -13.41 13.95 23.91
C GLY A 9 -12.62 12.64 23.79
N VAL A 10 -12.75 11.94 22.67
CA VAL A 10 -11.91 10.79 22.32
C VAL A 10 -10.83 11.24 21.35
N LEU A 11 -9.57 10.92 21.64
CA LEU A 11 -8.43 11.18 20.77
C LEU A 11 -7.82 9.88 20.28
N LEU A 12 -8.01 9.58 18.99
CA LEU A 12 -7.46 8.40 18.32
C LEU A 12 -6.28 8.79 17.42
N GLN A 13 -5.20 8.06 17.53
CA GLN A 13 -4.07 8.17 16.62
C GLN A 13 -4.01 6.99 15.68
N THR A 14 -4.03 7.25 14.36
CA THR A 14 -3.86 6.25 13.31
C THR A 14 -2.51 6.44 12.61
N LYS A 15 -1.72 5.38 12.51
CA LYS A 15 -0.50 5.34 11.70
C LYS A 15 -0.61 4.21 10.71
N PHE A 16 -0.27 4.47 9.43
CA PHE A 16 -0.25 3.41 8.44
C PHE A 16 1.07 3.37 7.67
N LEU A 17 1.44 2.17 7.26
CA LEU A 17 2.65 1.80 6.55
C LEU A 17 2.29 0.81 5.45
N PHE A 18 2.87 0.98 4.26
CA PHE A 18 2.99 -0.11 3.28
C PHE A 18 4.31 -0.84 3.54
N CYS A 19 4.25 -2.15 3.69
CA CYS A 19 5.45 -2.95 3.94
C CYS A 19 6.33 -3.02 2.68
N HIS A 20 7.65 -2.94 2.87
CA HIS A 20 8.59 -3.09 1.77
C HIS A 20 8.56 -4.53 1.24
N TYR A 21 8.60 -4.66 -0.10
CA TYR A 21 8.71 -5.94 -0.82
C TYR A 21 7.58 -6.96 -0.55
N THR A 22 6.48 -6.53 0.06
CA THR A 22 5.28 -7.35 0.26
C THR A 22 4.03 -6.57 -0.10
N ASN A 23 2.99 -7.27 -0.54
CA ASN A 23 1.69 -6.68 -0.81
C ASN A 23 0.87 -6.59 0.49
N ARG A 24 1.37 -5.81 1.46
CA ARG A 24 0.77 -5.67 2.78
C ARG A 24 0.77 -4.22 3.24
N MET A 25 -0.35 -3.80 3.79
CA MET A 25 -0.51 -2.56 4.53
C MET A 25 -0.72 -2.88 6.01
N LEU A 26 -0.04 -2.13 6.88
CA LEU A 26 -0.23 -2.19 8.32
C LEU A 26 -0.77 -0.86 8.83
N LEU A 27 -1.81 -0.91 9.64
CA LEU A 27 -2.33 0.22 10.39
C LEU A 27 -2.13 -0.03 11.89
N ARG A 28 -1.75 1.04 12.60
CA ARG A 28 -1.74 1.04 14.06
C ARG A 28 -2.72 2.08 14.57
N TYR A 29 -3.69 1.65 15.32
CA TYR A 29 -4.63 2.51 16.04
C TYR A 29 -4.19 2.60 17.50
N THR A 30 -4.03 3.80 18.02
CA THR A 30 -3.68 4.04 19.44
C THR A 30 -4.71 5.00 20.04
N LEU A 31 -5.42 4.58 21.07
CA LEU A 31 -6.31 5.44 21.81
C LEU A 31 -5.49 6.30 22.78
N LEU A 32 -5.42 7.60 22.54
CA LEU A 32 -4.64 8.53 23.37
C LEU A 32 -5.45 9.07 24.54
N GLU A 33 -6.72 9.39 24.29
CA GLU A 33 -7.62 9.95 25.30
C GLU A 33 -9.04 9.41 25.08
N ALA A 34 -9.72 9.07 26.17
CA ALA A 34 -11.15 8.75 26.23
C ALA A 34 -11.66 8.90 27.66
N HIS A 35 -12.94 9.23 27.78
CA HIS A 35 -13.62 9.37 29.09
C HIS A 35 -14.44 8.16 29.52
N SER A 36 -14.57 7.15 28.63
CA SER A 36 -15.35 5.93 28.86
C SER A 36 -14.76 4.77 28.06
N ARG A 37 -15.31 3.58 28.29
CA ARG A 37 -15.01 2.41 27.46
C ARG A 37 -15.25 2.75 25.99
N THR A 38 -14.28 2.43 25.16
CA THR A 38 -14.31 2.77 23.74
C THR A 38 -14.25 1.50 22.90
N THR A 39 -15.15 1.39 21.94
CA THR A 39 -15.11 0.34 20.90
C THR A 39 -14.76 0.98 19.57
N LEU A 40 -13.70 0.52 18.95
CA LEU A 40 -13.28 0.93 17.63
C LEU A 40 -14.03 0.09 16.59
N ARG A 41 -14.69 0.77 15.63
CA ARG A 41 -15.36 0.12 14.50
C ARG A 41 -14.57 0.43 13.23
N LEU A 42 -14.08 -0.61 12.57
CA LEU A 42 -13.27 -0.52 11.35
C LEU A 42 -14.05 -1.10 10.17
N SER A 43 -14.45 -0.25 9.23
CA SER A 43 -15.16 -0.63 8.00
C SER A 43 -14.20 -0.55 6.81
N PRO A 44 -13.76 -1.68 6.24
CA PRO A 44 -12.91 -1.67 5.06
C PRO A 44 -13.72 -1.35 3.80
N PHE A 45 -13.17 -0.47 2.96
CA PHE A 45 -13.67 -0.17 1.63
C PHE A 45 -12.80 -0.91 0.63
N LEU A 46 -13.37 -1.86 -0.10
CA LEU A 46 -12.62 -2.78 -0.96
C LEU A 46 -12.66 -2.35 -2.43
N ALA A 47 -11.48 -2.09 -2.98
CA ALA A 47 -11.26 -1.75 -4.39
C ALA A 47 -10.52 -2.91 -5.08
N PHE A 48 -11.24 -3.89 -5.59
CA PHE A 48 -10.68 -5.00 -6.38
C PHE A 48 -10.71 -4.60 -7.86
N ARG A 49 -9.69 -3.88 -8.33
CA ARG A 49 -9.63 -3.34 -9.69
C ARG A 49 -8.20 -3.06 -10.14
N ASP A 50 -8.02 -2.85 -11.42
CA ASP A 50 -6.78 -2.26 -11.94
C ASP A 50 -6.58 -0.85 -11.38
N VAL A 51 -5.33 -0.45 -11.15
CA VAL A 51 -4.97 0.85 -10.56
C VAL A 51 -5.45 2.06 -11.39
N LYS A 52 -5.67 1.87 -12.70
CA LYS A 52 -6.10 2.91 -13.65
C LYS A 52 -7.61 2.94 -13.91
N MET A 53 -8.35 2.01 -13.32
CA MET A 53 -9.81 1.91 -13.50
C MET A 53 -10.52 2.32 -12.22
N LEU A 54 -11.78 2.71 -12.32
CA LEU A 54 -12.67 2.91 -11.19
C LEU A 54 -13.73 1.82 -11.19
N THR A 55 -14.19 1.44 -9.99
CA THR A 55 -15.21 0.42 -9.81
C THR A 55 -16.57 1.07 -9.67
N HIS A 56 -17.57 0.46 -10.30
CA HIS A 56 -18.98 0.80 -10.07
C HIS A 56 -19.73 -0.43 -9.57
N ARG A 57 -20.78 -0.17 -8.79
CA ARG A 57 -21.66 -1.24 -8.29
C ARG A 57 -22.07 -2.17 -9.42
N ASN A 58 -21.92 -3.48 -9.19
CA ASN A 58 -22.25 -4.49 -10.18
C ASN A 58 -22.68 -5.80 -9.49
N ASP A 59 -23.33 -6.68 -10.25
CA ASP A 59 -23.86 -7.96 -9.77
C ASP A 59 -22.82 -9.11 -9.85
N GLN A 60 -21.59 -8.82 -10.31
CA GLN A 60 -20.51 -9.81 -10.41
C GLN A 60 -19.66 -9.87 -9.13
N CYS A 61 -19.94 -8.98 -8.19
CA CYS A 61 -19.22 -8.91 -6.92
C CYS A 61 -19.61 -10.09 -6.01
N HIS A 62 -18.64 -10.94 -5.67
CA HIS A 62 -18.79 -12.02 -4.70
C HIS A 62 -18.46 -11.51 -3.31
N GLY A 63 -19.48 -11.19 -2.52
CA GLY A 63 -19.34 -10.61 -1.19
C GLY A 63 -19.11 -11.61 -0.06
N ASP A 64 -19.00 -12.90 -0.36
CA ASP A 64 -18.74 -13.94 0.63
C ASP A 64 -17.34 -13.78 1.23
N TYR A 65 -17.21 -14.10 2.53
CA TYR A 65 -15.94 -14.06 3.22
C TYR A 65 -15.54 -15.42 3.78
N GLY A 66 -14.22 -15.67 3.77
CA GLY A 66 -13.60 -16.80 4.42
C GLY A 66 -13.04 -16.44 5.80
N GLN A 67 -12.60 -17.44 6.54
CA GLN A 67 -11.94 -17.27 7.83
C GLN A 67 -10.43 -17.13 7.63
N ALA A 68 -9.82 -16.26 8.43
CA ALA A 68 -8.37 -16.15 8.60
C ALA A 68 -8.01 -16.14 10.09
N LYS A 69 -6.75 -16.34 10.43
CA LYS A 69 -6.26 -16.19 11.81
C LYS A 69 -6.53 -14.78 12.29
N SER A 70 -7.37 -14.65 13.33
CA SER A 70 -7.80 -13.35 13.85
C SER A 70 -8.24 -12.38 12.75
N GLY A 71 -9.19 -12.80 11.88
CA GLY A 71 -9.66 -12.00 10.78
C GLY A 71 -10.50 -12.74 9.75
N VAL A 72 -10.69 -12.10 8.60
CA VAL A 72 -11.50 -12.60 7.48
C VAL A 72 -10.78 -12.40 6.16
N THR A 73 -11.22 -13.14 5.14
CA THR A 73 -10.69 -13.05 3.77
C THR A 73 -11.78 -12.68 2.78
N PHE A 74 -11.38 -11.98 1.71
CA PHE A 74 -12.24 -11.62 0.59
C PHE A 74 -11.56 -11.87 -0.75
N CYS A 75 -12.35 -12.30 -1.74
CA CYS A 75 -11.99 -12.30 -3.15
C CYS A 75 -13.23 -11.91 -3.95
N LEU A 76 -13.39 -10.60 -4.23
CA LEU A 76 -14.63 -10.09 -4.82
C LEU A 76 -14.84 -10.51 -6.27
N TYR A 77 -13.78 -10.80 -7.01
CA TYR A 77 -13.87 -11.19 -8.41
C TYR A 77 -12.87 -12.31 -8.73
N PRO A 78 -13.23 -13.27 -9.60
CA PRO A 78 -12.31 -14.31 -10.07
C PRO A 78 -11.05 -13.71 -10.72
N GLY A 79 -9.90 -14.30 -10.45
CA GLY A 79 -8.60 -13.86 -10.99
C GLY A 79 -7.88 -12.82 -10.16
N TYR A 80 -8.50 -12.26 -9.15
CA TYR A 80 -7.83 -11.42 -8.15
C TYR A 80 -7.28 -12.26 -6.98
N PRO A 81 -6.21 -11.78 -6.32
CA PRO A 81 -5.71 -12.45 -5.12
C PRO A 81 -6.69 -12.35 -3.96
N THR A 82 -6.66 -13.33 -3.08
CA THR A 82 -7.39 -13.28 -1.81
C THR A 82 -6.80 -12.19 -0.91
N LEU A 83 -7.65 -11.31 -0.41
CA LEU A 83 -7.30 -10.27 0.56
C LEU A 83 -7.54 -10.79 1.98
N TYR A 84 -6.52 -10.75 2.81
CA TYR A 84 -6.58 -11.09 4.24
C TYR A 84 -6.68 -9.80 5.07
N LEU A 85 -7.71 -9.70 5.90
CA LEU A 85 -7.92 -8.59 6.83
C LEU A 85 -7.84 -9.16 8.25
N GLN A 86 -6.80 -8.78 9.00
CA GLN A 86 -6.47 -9.40 10.28
C GLN A 86 -6.16 -8.35 11.35
N LEU A 87 -6.50 -8.64 12.61
CA LEU A 87 -6.20 -7.79 13.76
C LEU A 87 -5.33 -8.52 14.79
N SER A 88 -4.51 -7.74 15.50
CA SER A 88 -3.66 -8.22 16.60
C SER A 88 -4.41 -8.48 17.90
N LYS A 89 -5.71 -8.22 17.95
CA LYS A 89 -6.56 -8.34 19.15
C LYS A 89 -7.85 -9.06 18.82
N ALA A 90 -8.41 -9.76 19.78
CA ALA A 90 -9.72 -10.36 19.68
C ALA A 90 -10.80 -9.32 19.32
N HIS A 91 -11.65 -9.64 18.38
CA HIS A 91 -12.64 -8.76 17.79
C HIS A 91 -13.86 -9.55 17.29
N ASN A 92 -14.92 -8.83 16.94
CA ASN A 92 -16.04 -9.39 16.20
C ASN A 92 -16.02 -8.83 14.78
N PHE A 93 -16.22 -9.69 13.78
CA PHE A 93 -16.55 -9.24 12.43
C PHE A 93 -18.06 -9.32 12.25
N VAL A 94 -18.68 -8.19 11.95
CA VAL A 94 -20.12 -8.08 11.67
C VAL A 94 -20.30 -7.93 10.17
N SER A 95 -20.87 -8.96 9.54
CA SER A 95 -21.21 -8.90 8.13
C SER A 95 -22.40 -7.97 7.91
N ALA A 96 -22.19 -6.90 7.16
CA ALA A 96 -23.18 -5.90 6.79
C ALA A 96 -22.88 -5.36 5.39
N PRO A 97 -23.00 -6.22 4.35
CA PRO A 97 -22.55 -5.90 3.01
C PRO A 97 -23.39 -4.79 2.38
N HIS A 98 -22.70 -3.80 1.82
CA HIS A 98 -23.32 -2.74 1.03
C HIS A 98 -22.29 -2.09 0.10
N TRP A 99 -22.75 -1.30 -0.85
CA TRP A 99 -21.91 -0.44 -1.66
C TRP A 99 -21.91 0.97 -1.11
N ASN A 100 -20.73 1.55 -0.93
CA ASN A 100 -20.57 2.97 -0.71
C ASN A 100 -20.44 3.63 -2.09
N GLU A 101 -21.52 4.23 -2.54
CA GLU A 101 -21.66 4.71 -3.90
C GLU A 101 -21.24 6.18 -4.02
N ARG A 102 -20.78 6.57 -5.21
CA ARG A 102 -20.46 7.96 -5.60
C ARG A 102 -19.37 8.62 -4.75
N ILE A 103 -18.31 7.88 -4.45
CA ILE A 103 -17.10 8.48 -3.88
C ILE A 103 -16.48 9.34 -4.95
N GLU A 104 -16.27 10.64 -4.66
CA GLU A 104 -15.69 11.58 -5.62
C GLU A 104 -14.20 11.81 -5.38
N TYR A 105 -13.40 11.68 -6.44
CA TYR A 105 -11.99 12.05 -6.48
C TYR A 105 -11.83 13.42 -7.12
N ILE A 106 -11.87 14.47 -6.31
CA ILE A 106 -11.90 15.88 -6.76
C ILE A 106 -10.73 16.20 -7.69
N LYS A 107 -9.54 15.67 -7.43
CA LYS A 107 -8.35 15.91 -8.27
C LYS A 107 -8.46 15.28 -9.65
N GLU A 108 -9.10 14.13 -9.77
CA GLU A 108 -9.34 13.50 -11.08
C GLU A 108 -10.41 14.29 -11.87
N ARG A 109 -11.44 14.78 -11.18
CA ARG A 109 -12.45 15.68 -11.77
C ARG A 109 -11.83 16.96 -12.31
N GLU A 110 -10.94 17.61 -11.55
CA GLU A 110 -10.23 18.83 -11.98
C GLU A 110 -9.37 18.58 -13.25
N ARG A 111 -8.91 17.35 -13.45
CA ARG A 111 -8.09 16.93 -14.59
C ARG A 111 -8.94 16.46 -15.80
N GLY A 112 -10.28 16.38 -15.67
CA GLY A 112 -11.18 15.92 -16.70
C GLY A 112 -11.22 14.40 -16.90
N TYR A 113 -10.80 13.61 -15.90
CA TYR A 113 -10.88 12.16 -15.90
C TYR A 113 -12.16 11.67 -15.22
N GLU A 114 -12.45 10.39 -15.37
CA GLU A 114 -13.44 9.70 -14.54
C GLU A 114 -13.06 9.86 -13.07
N TYR A 115 -14.03 10.22 -12.23
CA TYR A 115 -13.74 10.64 -10.86
C TYR A 115 -14.72 10.10 -9.81
N THR A 116 -15.70 9.31 -10.21
CA THR A 116 -16.67 8.70 -9.28
C THR A 116 -16.42 7.20 -9.16
N GLU A 117 -16.43 6.68 -7.96
CA GLU A 117 -16.21 5.27 -7.68
C GLU A 117 -17.21 4.75 -6.67
N ASP A 118 -17.64 3.49 -6.82
CA ASP A 118 -18.38 2.76 -5.82
C ASP A 118 -17.48 1.69 -5.22
N LEU A 119 -17.38 1.66 -3.89
CA LEU A 119 -16.56 0.67 -3.17
C LEU A 119 -17.45 -0.28 -2.37
N TYR A 120 -17.15 -1.56 -2.46
CA TYR A 120 -17.83 -2.57 -1.69
C TYR A 120 -17.36 -2.55 -0.23
N VAL A 121 -18.31 -2.53 0.70
CA VAL A 121 -18.08 -2.59 2.14
C VAL A 121 -18.71 -3.88 2.66
N PRO A 122 -17.92 -4.88 3.05
CA PRO A 122 -18.45 -6.19 3.46
C PRO A 122 -19.07 -6.20 4.85
N GLY A 123 -18.80 -5.18 5.64
CA GLY A 123 -19.18 -5.05 7.04
C GLY A 123 -18.10 -4.31 7.83
N TYR A 124 -17.96 -4.64 9.10
CA TYR A 124 -17.00 -3.97 9.97
C TYR A 124 -16.48 -4.88 11.08
N PHE A 125 -15.29 -4.55 11.56
CA PHE A 125 -14.71 -5.14 12.76
C PHE A 125 -15.07 -4.29 13.97
N GLU A 126 -15.45 -4.91 15.07
CA GLU A 126 -15.61 -4.27 16.37
C GLU A 126 -14.55 -4.77 17.33
N VAL A 127 -13.81 -3.85 17.90
CA VAL A 127 -12.71 -4.16 18.82
C VAL A 127 -12.66 -3.13 19.95
N ASP A 128 -12.70 -3.61 21.19
CA ASP A 128 -12.54 -2.75 22.35
C ASP A 128 -11.10 -2.28 22.47
N ILE A 129 -10.92 -1.00 22.80
CA ILE A 129 -9.61 -0.38 22.96
C ILE A 129 -9.56 0.48 24.22
N GLU A 130 -8.48 0.37 24.98
CA GLU A 130 -8.24 1.14 26.19
C GLU A 130 -7.27 2.31 25.94
N VAL A 131 -7.33 3.32 26.82
CA VAL A 131 -6.39 4.47 26.73
C VAL A 131 -4.97 3.99 26.90
N GLY A 132 -4.08 4.40 25.99
CA GLY A 132 -2.70 3.96 25.90
C GLY A 132 -2.48 2.67 25.10
N GLU A 133 -3.54 1.92 24.80
CA GLU A 133 -3.45 0.69 24.03
C GLU A 133 -3.26 0.97 22.53
N SER A 134 -2.56 0.05 21.86
CA SER A 134 -2.41 0.06 20.40
C SER A 134 -2.90 -1.27 19.81
N ILE A 135 -3.72 -1.16 18.77
CA ILE A 135 -4.22 -2.29 17.98
C ILE A 135 -3.62 -2.20 16.58
N TYR A 136 -3.20 -3.35 16.04
CA TYR A 136 -2.64 -3.44 14.71
C TYR A 136 -3.61 -4.15 13.77
N PHE A 137 -3.84 -3.55 12.62
CA PHE A 137 -4.64 -4.10 11.53
C PHE A 137 -3.74 -4.35 10.32
N SER A 138 -3.87 -5.52 9.73
CA SER A 138 -3.16 -5.95 8.53
C SER A 138 -4.14 -6.16 7.39
N ALA A 139 -3.86 -5.57 6.24
CA ALA A 139 -4.48 -5.89 4.96
C ALA A 139 -3.40 -6.37 3.99
N GLY A 140 -3.49 -7.59 3.49
CA GLY A 140 -2.47 -8.19 2.63
C GLY A 140 -2.99 -9.35 1.79
N VAL A 141 -2.24 -9.75 0.77
CA VAL A 141 -2.58 -10.88 -0.11
C VAL A 141 -2.08 -12.23 0.40
N GLU A 142 -1.44 -12.23 1.56
CA GLU A 142 -0.98 -13.42 2.28
C GLU A 142 -1.44 -13.35 3.73
N GLU A 143 -1.70 -14.51 4.34
CA GLU A 143 -2.04 -14.56 5.75
C GLU A 143 -0.83 -14.16 6.61
N ALA A 144 -1.04 -13.32 7.62
CA ALA A 144 -0.04 -12.99 8.63
C ALA A 144 -0.31 -13.74 9.93
N ASP A 145 0.70 -13.84 10.78
CA ASP A 145 0.51 -14.22 12.16
C ASP A 145 0.10 -12.96 12.96
N PRO A 146 -1.14 -12.90 13.51
CA PRO A 146 -1.65 -11.73 14.22
C PRO A 146 -0.77 -11.30 15.41
N ASP A 147 -0.10 -12.25 16.07
CA ASP A 147 0.76 -11.99 17.21
C ASP A 147 2.06 -11.27 16.83
N THR A 148 2.45 -11.34 15.56
CA THR A 148 3.65 -10.67 15.03
C THR A 148 3.40 -9.28 14.45
N LEU A 149 2.15 -8.84 14.30
CA LEU A 149 1.83 -7.58 13.62
C LEU A 149 2.48 -6.34 14.27
N ALA A 150 2.57 -6.32 15.59
CA ALA A 150 3.26 -5.25 16.32
C ALA A 150 4.75 -5.20 16.01
N GLN A 151 5.40 -6.36 15.98
CA GLN A 151 6.82 -6.50 15.63
C GLN A 151 7.06 -6.10 14.17
N LEU A 152 6.26 -6.61 13.23
CA LEU A 152 6.34 -6.25 11.80
C LEU A 152 6.22 -4.73 11.60
N PHE A 153 5.27 -4.10 12.30
CA PHE A 153 5.12 -2.65 12.24
C PHE A 153 6.36 -1.90 12.77
N ALA A 154 6.97 -2.40 13.85
CA ALA A 154 8.17 -1.79 14.44
C ALA A 154 9.39 -1.95 13.53
N GLU A 155 9.58 -3.14 12.94
CA GLU A 155 10.67 -3.43 12.01
C GLU A 155 10.53 -2.58 10.73
N GLU A 156 9.34 -2.54 10.16
CA GLU A 156 9.06 -1.72 8.98
C GLU A 156 9.35 -0.23 9.22
N ARG A 157 9.10 0.26 10.42
CA ARG A 157 9.46 1.65 10.78
C ARG A 157 10.97 1.89 10.85
N LYS A 158 11.74 0.91 11.30
CA LYS A 158 13.21 1.06 11.45
C LYS A 158 13.92 1.19 10.12
N ILE A 159 13.44 0.50 9.09
CA ILE A 159 14.06 0.51 7.76
C ILE A 159 13.67 1.74 6.92
N ARG A 160 12.74 2.57 7.40
CA ARG A 160 12.29 3.76 6.67
C ARG A 160 13.26 4.91 6.84
N THR A 161 13.55 5.58 5.74
CA THR A 161 14.32 6.83 5.74
C THR A 161 13.57 7.89 6.56
N PRO A 162 14.19 8.52 7.54
CA PRO A 162 13.64 9.66 8.25
C PRO A 162 13.23 10.79 7.28
N ARG A 163 12.30 11.65 7.71
CA ARG A 163 11.85 12.83 6.95
C ARG A 163 12.00 14.08 7.83
N GLU A 164 13.21 14.32 8.30
CA GLU A 164 13.51 15.36 9.30
C GLU A 164 14.05 16.63 8.64
N ASP A 165 14.67 16.50 7.46
CA ASP A 165 15.23 17.58 6.68
C ASP A 165 14.96 17.40 5.17
N PHE A 166 15.37 18.40 4.38
CA PHE A 166 15.17 18.37 2.92
C PHE A 166 15.88 17.18 2.27
N ARG A 167 17.11 16.84 2.69
CA ARG A 167 17.87 15.72 2.12
C ARG A 167 17.17 14.39 2.39
N SER A 168 16.77 14.13 3.62
CA SER A 168 16.06 12.89 4.00
C SER A 168 14.70 12.76 3.31
N CYS A 169 13.98 13.88 3.14
CA CYS A 169 12.76 13.91 2.34
C CYS A 169 13.01 13.57 0.88
N LEU A 170 14.07 14.11 0.28
CA LEU A 170 14.45 13.85 -1.11
C LEU A 170 14.87 12.39 -1.32
N LEU A 171 15.70 11.84 -0.43
CA LEU A 171 16.10 10.43 -0.45
C LEU A 171 14.88 9.50 -0.35
N ASN A 172 13.96 9.81 0.57
CA ASN A 172 12.74 9.03 0.71
C ASN A 172 11.85 9.13 -0.54
N ALA A 173 11.79 10.28 -1.22
CA ALA A 173 11.07 10.42 -2.49
C ALA A 173 11.74 9.60 -3.60
N ALA A 174 13.06 9.64 -3.72
CA ALA A 174 13.83 8.86 -4.70
C ALA A 174 13.60 7.34 -4.54
N LEU A 175 13.52 6.87 -3.29
CA LEU A 175 13.25 5.46 -2.99
C LEU A 175 11.89 4.95 -3.52
N GLN A 176 10.89 5.83 -3.66
CA GLN A 176 9.57 5.46 -4.16
C GLN A 176 9.58 5.10 -5.65
N PHE A 177 10.57 5.56 -6.40
CA PHE A 177 10.72 5.23 -7.81
C PHE A 177 11.48 3.93 -8.05
N TYR A 178 12.16 3.40 -7.02
CA TYR A 178 12.89 2.16 -7.13
C TYR A 178 11.91 0.97 -7.06
N TYR A 179 11.76 0.28 -8.18
CA TYR A 179 10.91 -0.90 -8.32
C TYR A 179 11.76 -2.17 -8.37
N ARG A 180 11.40 -3.12 -7.56
CA ARG A 180 12.09 -4.40 -7.42
C ARG A 180 11.06 -5.54 -7.49
N PRO A 181 10.84 -6.13 -8.68
CA PRO A 181 9.87 -7.23 -8.84
C PRO A 181 10.29 -8.51 -8.15
N ASP A 182 11.61 -8.76 -8.03
CA ASP A 182 12.20 -9.95 -7.41
C ASP A 182 13.57 -9.66 -6.79
N ALA A 183 14.27 -10.71 -6.34
CA ALA A 183 15.56 -10.59 -5.68
C ALA A 183 16.69 -10.09 -6.59
N THR A 184 16.58 -10.29 -7.90
CA THR A 184 17.66 -10.05 -8.88
C THR A 184 17.46 -8.79 -9.71
N HIS A 185 16.22 -8.46 -10.07
CA HIS A 185 15.91 -7.34 -10.94
C HIS A 185 15.67 -6.04 -10.17
N GLY A 186 16.01 -4.92 -10.79
CA GLY A 186 15.75 -3.59 -10.27
C GLY A 186 15.53 -2.59 -11.40
N TYR A 187 14.60 -1.65 -11.18
CA TYR A 187 14.23 -0.62 -12.13
C TYR A 187 13.99 0.72 -11.43
N LEU A 188 14.00 1.81 -12.22
CA LEU A 188 13.39 3.08 -11.82
C LEU A 188 12.14 3.31 -12.65
N LEU A 189 11.05 3.63 -11.98
CA LEU A 189 9.78 3.99 -12.62
C LEU A 189 9.86 5.44 -13.12
N ALA A 190 9.31 5.71 -14.32
CA ALA A 190 9.29 7.05 -14.89
C ALA A 190 8.36 8.01 -14.14
N GLY A 191 7.33 7.49 -13.45
CA GLY A 191 6.41 8.29 -12.68
C GLY A 191 5.45 7.43 -11.88
N TYR A 192 5.76 7.19 -10.63
CA TYR A 192 4.92 6.38 -9.75
C TYR A 192 3.60 7.10 -9.41
N PRO A 193 2.45 6.41 -9.43
CA PRO A 193 2.21 5.02 -9.88
C PRO A 193 1.80 4.90 -11.36
N TRP A 194 1.77 6.00 -12.12
CA TRP A 194 1.11 6.12 -13.43
C TRP A 194 1.92 5.55 -14.59
N PHE A 195 3.25 5.65 -14.51
CA PHE A 195 4.16 5.26 -15.58
C PHE A 195 5.10 4.17 -15.12
N GLY A 196 5.23 3.14 -15.94
CA GLY A 196 6.18 2.07 -15.74
C GLY A 196 7.62 2.48 -16.03
N VAL A 197 8.45 1.50 -16.35
CA VAL A 197 9.85 1.71 -16.71
C VAL A 197 9.93 2.33 -18.12
N ARG A 198 10.70 3.42 -18.25
CA ARG A 198 11.03 4.05 -19.52
C ARG A 198 12.54 4.29 -19.56
N ALA A 199 13.23 3.77 -20.58
CA ALA A 199 14.69 3.80 -20.65
C ALA A 199 15.27 5.21 -20.51
N ARG A 200 14.72 6.20 -21.20
CA ARG A 200 15.17 7.59 -21.12
C ARG A 200 15.10 8.12 -19.69
N ASP A 201 13.96 8.00 -19.05
CA ASP A 201 13.73 8.54 -17.70
C ASP A 201 14.60 7.80 -16.67
N LEU A 202 14.72 6.47 -16.83
CA LEU A 202 15.57 5.63 -16.00
C LEU A 202 17.03 6.11 -16.04
N PHE A 203 17.63 6.26 -17.24
CA PHE A 203 19.06 6.62 -17.35
C PHE A 203 19.35 8.05 -16.91
N ILE A 204 18.42 8.99 -17.10
CA ILE A 204 18.57 10.36 -16.60
C ILE A 204 18.55 10.39 -15.07
N ALA A 205 17.62 9.64 -14.44
CA ALA A 205 17.46 9.63 -12.99
C ALA A 205 18.46 8.71 -12.26
N LEU A 206 19.04 7.74 -12.96
CA LEU A 206 19.84 6.66 -12.38
C LEU A 206 20.96 7.15 -11.44
N PRO A 207 21.85 8.09 -11.82
CA PRO A 207 22.91 8.55 -10.90
C PRO A 207 22.35 9.16 -9.62
N GLY A 208 21.31 10.01 -9.74
CA GLY A 208 20.68 10.70 -8.61
C GLY A 208 20.00 9.76 -7.64
N CYS A 209 19.23 8.80 -8.17
CA CYS A 209 18.45 7.86 -7.35
C CYS A 209 19.27 6.68 -6.79
N THR A 210 20.54 6.56 -7.17
CA THR A 210 21.41 5.45 -6.75
C THR A 210 22.72 5.94 -6.14
N ILE A 211 23.65 6.42 -6.95
CA ILE A 211 24.99 6.80 -6.48
C ILE A 211 24.93 7.96 -5.49
N TYR A 212 24.23 9.06 -5.84
CA TYR A 212 24.09 10.22 -4.95
C TYR A 212 23.15 9.97 -3.77
N ALA A 213 22.36 8.90 -3.84
CA ALA A 213 21.51 8.42 -2.73
C ALA A 213 22.24 7.43 -1.81
N ASP A 214 23.56 7.31 -1.90
CA ASP A 214 24.40 6.40 -1.12
C ASP A 214 23.96 4.91 -1.23
N ALA A 215 23.47 4.51 -2.42
CA ALA A 215 23.01 3.16 -2.72
C ALA A 215 23.58 2.61 -4.04
N PRO A 216 24.93 2.51 -4.19
CA PRO A 216 25.58 2.10 -5.44
C PRO A 216 25.22 0.68 -5.86
N GLU A 217 24.86 -0.19 -4.93
CA GLU A 217 24.39 -1.56 -5.22
C GLU A 217 23.10 -1.57 -6.06
N ARG A 218 22.26 -0.52 -5.94
CA ARG A 218 21.07 -0.35 -6.78
C ARG A 218 21.45 0.02 -8.22
N PHE A 219 22.51 0.83 -8.39
CA PHE A 219 23.01 1.18 -9.71
C PHE A 219 23.39 -0.09 -10.47
N TYR A 220 24.22 -0.93 -9.87
CA TYR A 220 24.66 -2.18 -10.51
C TYR A 220 23.48 -3.09 -10.81
N ARG A 221 22.58 -3.30 -9.89
CA ARG A 221 21.39 -4.14 -10.09
C ARG A 221 20.52 -3.64 -11.25
N ILE A 222 20.28 -2.34 -11.34
CA ILE A 222 19.50 -1.74 -12.44
C ILE A 222 20.23 -1.94 -13.76
N MET A 223 21.53 -1.68 -13.80
CA MET A 223 22.34 -1.85 -15.01
C MET A 223 22.36 -3.30 -15.48
N ASP A 224 22.57 -4.24 -14.57
CA ASP A 224 22.54 -5.69 -14.89
C ASP A 224 21.16 -6.13 -15.41
N THR A 225 20.08 -5.51 -14.90
CA THR A 225 18.72 -5.77 -15.36
C THR A 225 18.45 -5.25 -16.76
N VAL A 226 18.81 -3.98 -17.06
CA VAL A 226 18.38 -3.31 -18.31
C VAL A 226 19.33 -3.47 -19.48
N LEU A 227 20.61 -3.71 -19.24
CA LEU A 227 21.60 -3.85 -20.31
C LEU A 227 21.35 -5.01 -21.28
N PRO A 228 20.90 -6.21 -20.83
CA PRO A 228 20.55 -7.29 -21.74
C PRO A 228 19.44 -6.91 -22.72
N ASP A 229 18.39 -6.27 -22.23
CA ASP A 229 17.24 -5.85 -23.03
C ASP A 229 17.65 -4.77 -24.05
N MET A 230 18.45 -3.80 -23.62
CA MET A 230 18.97 -2.77 -24.51
C MET A 230 19.87 -3.35 -25.61
N ARG A 231 20.71 -4.31 -25.26
CA ARG A 231 21.56 -4.99 -26.25
C ARG A 231 20.72 -5.79 -27.25
N ALA A 232 19.64 -6.43 -26.79
CA ALA A 232 18.70 -7.15 -27.65
C ALA A 232 18.00 -6.19 -28.61
N PHE A 233 17.48 -5.06 -28.09
CA PHE A 233 16.86 -4.00 -28.88
C PHE A 233 17.82 -3.44 -29.95
N MET A 234 19.05 -3.06 -29.58
CA MET A 234 20.05 -2.54 -30.53
C MET A 234 20.38 -3.53 -31.64
N ARG A 235 20.41 -4.82 -31.36
CA ARG A 235 20.62 -5.86 -32.38
C ARG A 235 19.44 -5.97 -33.34
N GLN A 236 18.21 -5.89 -32.86
CA GLN A 236 16.99 -5.94 -33.68
C GLN A 236 16.91 -4.74 -34.63
N GLU A 237 17.27 -3.56 -34.18
CA GLU A 237 17.26 -2.33 -34.96
C GLU A 237 18.50 -2.15 -35.90
N GLY A 238 19.39 -3.15 -35.94
CA GLY A 238 20.56 -3.09 -36.80
C GLY A 238 21.59 -2.04 -36.41
N ILE A 239 21.51 -1.55 -35.18
CA ILE A 239 22.47 -0.59 -34.63
C ILE A 239 23.80 -1.36 -34.35
N SER A 240 24.75 -1.26 -35.26
CA SER A 240 26.03 -1.90 -35.08
C SER A 240 26.87 -1.24 -33.99
N ARG A 241 27.73 -2.02 -33.33
CA ARG A 241 28.79 -1.52 -32.47
C ARG A 241 29.91 -1.02 -33.41
N GLU A 242 30.00 0.26 -33.60
CA GLU A 242 31.28 0.88 -33.92
C GLU A 242 31.94 1.38 -32.63
#